data_47c0e77298e8d98616dccf8c6df7bcdb
#
_entry.id   47c0e77298e8d98616dccf8c6df7bcdb
#
_cell.length_a   1.000
_cell.length_b   1.000
_cell.length_c   1.000
_cell.angle_alpha   90.00
_cell.angle_beta   90.00
_cell.angle_gamma   90.00
#
_symmetry.space_group_name_H-M   'P 1'
#
loop_
_entity.id
_entity.type
_entity.pdbx_description
1 polymer ?
#
loop_
_entity_poly.entity_id
_entity_poly.type
_entity_poly.pdbx_seq_one_letter_code
_entity_poly.pdbx_strand_id
1 'polypeptide(L)'
;MHPRLLQLVGFILIIVSLAMTYLVCQFTMTSGNPDLMIAIMSGIIAWAIMALPELVIGLWLVAKGTREARIGDVSGDLIPLVQKEGRISVEDAARELGIEPQVVADAAEKLAKRRLPLVYLDQRAHEIVSPKAVSLKESLLHLLYAQRRMTFDQISKVTESTEEQIVDALKELSKQGKFRGVIDENSKVVYTQEAVSQLPKAITVCPNCDGKLDAPILPGEEETCPYCGHVIVNRV
;
A
#
# COMPACT_ATOMS: atom_id res chain seq x y z
N MET A 1 5.37 -4.82 -6.51
CA MET A 1 5.34 -5.81 -7.64
C MET A 1 4.04 -5.60 -8.41
N HIS A 2 4.04 -5.66 -9.76
CA HIS A 2 2.83 -5.41 -10.55
C HIS A 2 1.79 -6.53 -10.28
N PRO A 3 0.50 -6.23 -9.99
CA PRO A 3 -0.48 -7.26 -9.60
C PRO A 3 -0.67 -8.37 -10.65
N ARG A 4 -0.59 -8.02 -11.93
CA ARG A 4 -0.64 -9.00 -13.03
C ARG A 4 0.53 -9.99 -13.03
N LEU A 5 1.71 -9.55 -12.58
CA LEU A 5 2.89 -10.40 -12.49
C LEU A 5 2.77 -11.39 -11.32
N LEU A 6 2.17 -10.98 -10.19
CA LEU A 6 1.84 -11.86 -9.07
C LEU A 6 0.86 -12.98 -9.50
N GLN A 7 -0.18 -12.61 -10.24
CA GLN A 7 -1.14 -13.58 -10.79
C GLN A 7 -0.46 -14.58 -11.74
N LEU A 8 0.37 -14.08 -12.66
CA LEU A 8 1.06 -14.92 -13.63
C LEU A 8 2.00 -15.93 -12.95
N VAL A 9 2.79 -15.47 -11.98
CA VAL A 9 3.67 -16.35 -11.19
C VAL A 9 2.85 -17.37 -10.41
N GLY A 10 1.74 -16.95 -9.79
CA GLY A 10 0.84 -17.86 -9.08
C GLY A 10 0.24 -18.94 -9.99
N PHE A 11 -0.21 -18.58 -11.21
CA PHE A 11 -0.69 -19.56 -12.19
C PHE A 11 0.40 -20.54 -12.65
N ILE A 12 1.62 -20.06 -12.88
CA ILE A 12 2.75 -20.94 -13.23
C ILE A 12 3.01 -21.95 -12.12
N LEU A 13 3.02 -21.54 -10.86
CA LEU A 13 3.23 -22.45 -9.73
C LEU A 13 2.11 -23.49 -9.62
N ILE A 14 0.86 -23.11 -9.86
CA ILE A 14 -0.26 -24.06 -9.86
C ILE A 14 -0.09 -25.09 -11.00
N ILE A 15 0.31 -24.66 -12.19
CA ILE A 15 0.54 -25.56 -13.32
C ILE A 15 1.68 -26.54 -13.00
N VAL A 16 2.79 -26.04 -12.44
CA VAL A 16 3.93 -26.87 -12.01
C VAL A 16 3.51 -27.88 -10.96
N SER A 17 2.73 -27.47 -9.94
CA SER A 17 2.18 -28.36 -8.91
C SER A 17 1.27 -29.45 -9.50
N LEU A 18 0.42 -29.10 -10.48
CA LEU A 18 -0.41 -30.10 -11.18
C LEU A 18 0.43 -31.09 -11.99
N ALA A 19 1.47 -30.62 -12.68
CA ALA A 19 2.39 -31.48 -13.42
C ALA A 19 3.15 -32.42 -12.47
N MET A 20 3.63 -31.93 -11.32
CA MET A 20 4.27 -32.75 -10.28
C MET A 20 3.30 -33.78 -9.69
N THR A 21 2.05 -33.39 -9.45
CA THR A 21 1.00 -34.33 -9.00
C THR A 21 0.79 -35.47 -10.01
N TYR A 22 0.73 -35.14 -11.31
CA TYR A 22 0.62 -36.13 -12.36
C TYR A 22 1.83 -37.09 -12.40
N LEU A 23 3.06 -36.56 -12.30
CA LEU A 23 4.29 -37.37 -12.28
C LEU A 23 4.35 -38.30 -11.07
N VAL A 24 4.00 -37.81 -9.88
CA VAL A 24 3.95 -38.63 -8.65
C VAL A 24 2.91 -39.76 -8.82
N CYS A 25 1.74 -39.46 -9.37
CA CYS A 25 0.70 -40.46 -9.64
C CYS A 25 1.17 -41.53 -10.64
N GLN A 26 1.80 -41.11 -11.74
CA GLN A 26 2.39 -42.03 -12.74
C GLN A 26 3.47 -42.91 -12.12
N PHE A 27 4.39 -42.32 -11.33
CA PHE A 27 5.46 -43.04 -10.68
C PHE A 27 4.93 -44.08 -9.67
N THR A 28 3.91 -43.74 -8.87
CA THR A 28 3.30 -44.67 -7.90
C THR A 28 2.59 -45.82 -8.60
N MET A 29 1.96 -45.58 -9.75
CA MET A 29 1.27 -46.66 -10.51
C MET A 29 2.22 -47.57 -11.29
N THR A 30 3.42 -47.05 -11.70
CA THR A 30 4.40 -47.82 -12.50
C THR A 30 5.48 -48.49 -11.63
N SER A 31 5.62 -48.12 -10.38
CA SER A 31 6.66 -48.64 -9.47
C SER A 31 6.36 -50.05 -8.97
N GLY A 32 5.99 -51.02 -9.66
CA GLY A 32 5.87 -52.45 -9.43
C GLY A 32 6.01 -53.00 -7.97
N ASN A 33 5.71 -52.19 -6.97
CA ASN A 33 5.78 -52.56 -5.55
C ASN A 33 4.68 -53.56 -5.24
N PRO A 34 5.02 -54.75 -4.61
CA PRO A 34 4.04 -55.77 -4.31
C PRO A 34 3.02 -55.33 -3.26
N ASP A 35 3.35 -54.34 -2.43
CA ASP A 35 2.46 -53.78 -1.42
C ASP A 35 1.88 -52.44 -1.87
N LEU A 36 0.67 -52.49 -2.39
CA LEU A 36 -0.10 -51.32 -2.88
C LEU A 36 -0.21 -50.22 -1.79
N MET A 37 -0.33 -50.61 -0.52
CA MET A 37 -0.47 -49.70 0.60
C MET A 37 0.81 -48.86 0.82
N ILE A 38 1.98 -49.46 0.68
CA ILE A 38 3.28 -48.78 0.82
C ILE A 38 3.49 -47.80 -0.35
N ALA A 39 3.12 -48.22 -1.57
CA ALA A 39 3.20 -47.35 -2.75
C ALA A 39 2.29 -46.11 -2.63
N ILE A 40 1.05 -46.27 -2.15
CA ILE A 40 0.13 -45.18 -1.89
C ILE A 40 0.64 -44.22 -0.81
N MET A 41 1.09 -44.78 0.34
CA MET A 41 1.61 -43.96 1.43
C MET A 41 2.85 -43.16 1.03
N SER A 42 3.80 -43.78 0.32
CA SER A 42 4.99 -43.06 -0.20
C SER A 42 4.64 -42.00 -1.23
N GLY A 43 3.66 -42.27 -2.08
CA GLY A 43 3.15 -41.28 -3.04
C GLY A 43 2.50 -40.07 -2.38
N ILE A 44 1.68 -40.26 -1.33
CA ILE A 44 1.07 -39.16 -0.56
C ILE A 44 2.13 -38.35 0.15
N ILE A 45 3.13 -38.96 0.76
CA ILE A 45 4.23 -38.23 1.41
C ILE A 45 5.04 -37.43 0.41
N ALA A 46 5.40 -38.02 -0.72
CA ALA A 46 6.12 -37.31 -1.79
C ALA A 46 5.31 -36.13 -2.34
N TRP A 47 4.01 -36.31 -2.56
CA TRP A 47 3.11 -35.25 -3.01
C TRP A 47 3.00 -34.12 -1.97
N ALA A 48 2.84 -34.45 -0.70
CA ALA A 48 2.74 -33.47 0.40
C ALA A 48 4.01 -32.63 0.56
N ILE A 49 5.18 -33.18 0.26
CA ILE A 49 6.45 -32.46 0.35
C ILE A 49 6.73 -31.63 -0.91
N MET A 50 6.42 -32.16 -2.08
CA MET A 50 6.84 -31.54 -3.36
C MET A 50 5.77 -30.65 -3.98
N ALA A 51 4.51 -31.09 -4.05
CA ALA A 51 3.45 -30.41 -4.79
C ALA A 51 2.59 -29.48 -3.92
N LEU A 52 2.34 -29.82 -2.66
CA LEU A 52 1.42 -29.07 -1.79
C LEU A 52 1.94 -27.67 -1.46
N PRO A 53 3.23 -27.43 -1.13
CA PRO A 53 3.73 -26.09 -0.86
C PRO A 53 3.60 -25.16 -2.08
N GLU A 54 3.92 -25.64 -3.29
CA GLU A 54 3.81 -24.88 -4.52
C GLU A 54 2.36 -24.50 -4.82
N LEU A 55 1.43 -25.41 -4.59
CA LEU A 55 -0.01 -25.18 -4.79
C LEU A 55 -0.54 -24.13 -3.83
N VAL A 56 -0.18 -24.20 -2.55
CA VAL A 56 -0.60 -23.25 -1.50
C VAL A 56 -0.05 -21.86 -1.82
N ILE A 57 1.25 -21.76 -2.14
CA ILE A 57 1.89 -20.48 -2.49
C ILE A 57 1.28 -19.93 -3.78
N GLY A 58 1.05 -20.75 -4.80
CA GLY A 58 0.43 -20.36 -6.06
C GLY A 58 -0.97 -19.78 -5.86
N LEU A 59 -1.83 -20.46 -5.11
CA LEU A 59 -3.18 -20.00 -4.77
C LEU A 59 -3.15 -18.67 -3.99
N TRP A 60 -2.24 -18.56 -3.01
CA TRP A 60 -2.08 -17.33 -2.23
C TRP A 60 -1.63 -16.15 -3.10
N LEU A 61 -0.68 -16.37 -4.02
CA LEU A 61 -0.23 -15.33 -4.95
C LEU A 61 -1.33 -14.88 -5.92
N VAL A 62 -2.13 -15.82 -6.43
CA VAL A 62 -3.28 -15.49 -7.29
C VAL A 62 -4.31 -14.68 -6.49
N ALA A 63 -4.68 -15.13 -5.29
CA ALA A 63 -5.64 -14.43 -4.44
C ALA A 63 -5.16 -13.01 -4.08
N LYS A 64 -3.88 -12.87 -3.71
CA LYS A 64 -3.28 -11.57 -3.43
C LYS A 64 -3.25 -10.67 -4.67
N GLY A 65 -2.84 -11.19 -5.83
CA GLY A 65 -2.77 -10.44 -7.07
C GLY A 65 -4.15 -9.97 -7.56
N THR A 66 -5.20 -10.79 -7.39
CA THR A 66 -6.58 -10.40 -7.73
C THR A 66 -7.11 -9.32 -6.81
N ARG A 67 -6.84 -9.40 -5.50
CA ARG A 67 -7.21 -8.36 -4.54
C ARG A 67 -6.52 -7.03 -4.85
N GLU A 68 -5.21 -7.04 -5.13
CA GLU A 68 -4.46 -5.83 -5.47
C GLU A 68 -4.93 -5.19 -6.79
N ALA A 69 -5.30 -5.99 -7.79
CA ALA A 69 -5.86 -5.51 -9.05
C ALA A 69 -7.22 -4.83 -8.82
N ARG A 70 -8.14 -5.46 -8.08
CA ARG A 70 -9.44 -4.88 -7.72
C ARG A 70 -9.30 -3.54 -6.98
N ILE A 71 -8.40 -3.46 -6.00
CA ILE A 71 -8.11 -2.21 -5.28
C ILE A 71 -7.61 -1.12 -6.24
N GLY A 72 -6.83 -1.50 -7.26
CA GLY A 72 -6.34 -0.58 -8.29
C GLY A 72 -7.47 0.02 -9.14
N ASP A 73 -8.38 -0.84 -9.61
CA ASP A 73 -9.54 -0.45 -10.42
C ASP A 73 -10.50 0.43 -9.61
N VAL A 74 -10.86 -0.01 -8.40
CA VAL A 74 -11.72 0.76 -7.47
C VAL A 74 -11.15 2.13 -7.15
N SER A 75 -9.83 2.26 -7.02
CA SER A 75 -9.18 3.55 -6.74
C SER A 75 -9.45 4.59 -7.82
N GLY A 76 -9.64 4.17 -9.09
CA GLY A 76 -9.96 5.04 -10.21
C GLY A 76 -11.35 5.64 -10.10
N ASP A 77 -12.33 4.84 -9.71
CA ASP A 77 -13.74 5.23 -9.62
C ASP A 77 -14.07 5.93 -8.30
N LEU A 78 -13.36 5.58 -7.23
CA LEU A 78 -13.55 6.15 -5.90
C LEU A 78 -13.19 7.64 -5.83
N ILE A 79 -12.10 8.07 -6.50
CA ILE A 79 -11.64 9.46 -6.46
C ILE A 79 -12.70 10.43 -6.97
N PRO A 80 -13.26 10.29 -8.19
CA PRO A 80 -14.27 11.22 -8.69
C PRO A 80 -15.57 11.19 -7.85
N LEU A 81 -15.96 10.01 -7.33
CA LEU A 81 -17.12 9.89 -6.44
C LEU A 81 -16.94 10.73 -5.18
N VAL A 82 -15.82 10.54 -4.47
CA VAL A 82 -15.54 11.28 -3.23
C VAL A 82 -15.31 12.78 -3.49
N GLN A 83 -14.72 13.15 -4.62
CA GLN A 83 -14.56 14.55 -4.98
C GLN A 83 -15.90 15.25 -5.25
N LYS A 84 -16.88 14.54 -5.80
CA LYS A 84 -18.23 15.06 -6.07
C LYS A 84 -19.03 15.23 -4.77
N GLU A 85 -19.03 14.22 -3.91
CA GLU A 85 -19.80 14.20 -2.66
C GLU A 85 -19.09 14.95 -1.51
N GLY A 86 -17.76 15.12 -1.61
CA GLY A 86 -16.92 15.72 -0.59
C GLY A 86 -16.62 14.77 0.58
N ARG A 87 -17.64 14.07 1.05
CA ARG A 87 -17.60 13.09 2.15
C ARG A 87 -18.65 12.01 1.88
N ILE A 88 -18.28 10.74 2.00
CA ILE A 88 -19.18 9.61 1.79
C ILE A 88 -18.81 8.47 2.75
N SER A 89 -19.82 7.74 3.28
CA SER A 89 -19.55 6.56 4.10
C SER A 89 -18.93 5.43 3.26
N VAL A 90 -18.15 4.55 3.89
CA VAL A 90 -17.58 3.38 3.21
C VAL A 90 -18.68 2.48 2.64
N GLU A 91 -19.78 2.33 3.38
CA GLU A 91 -20.92 1.52 3.01
C GLU A 91 -21.68 2.09 1.80
N ASP A 92 -21.87 3.41 1.74
CA ASP A 92 -22.56 4.06 0.63
C ASP A 92 -21.68 4.04 -0.63
N ALA A 93 -20.38 4.31 -0.50
CA ALA A 93 -19.44 4.19 -1.59
C ALA A 93 -19.37 2.74 -2.13
N ALA A 94 -19.40 1.75 -1.24
CA ALA A 94 -19.44 0.34 -1.60
C ALA A 94 -20.70 -0.04 -2.37
N ARG A 95 -21.85 0.50 -1.94
CA ARG A 95 -23.15 0.29 -2.61
C ARG A 95 -23.19 0.94 -3.97
N GLU A 96 -22.69 2.15 -4.11
CA GLU A 96 -22.68 2.88 -5.38
C GLU A 96 -21.73 2.25 -6.41
N LEU A 97 -20.57 1.76 -5.95
CA LEU A 97 -19.61 1.07 -6.80
C LEU A 97 -19.92 -0.42 -7.02
N GLY A 98 -20.88 -1.01 -6.29
CA GLY A 98 -21.22 -2.42 -6.37
C GLY A 98 -20.11 -3.35 -5.86
N ILE A 99 -19.36 -2.92 -4.83
CA ILE A 99 -18.14 -3.57 -4.34
C ILE A 99 -18.24 -3.80 -2.84
N GLU A 100 -17.49 -4.75 -2.32
CA GLU A 100 -17.43 -5.05 -0.90
C GLU A 100 -16.85 -3.86 -0.10
N PRO A 101 -17.44 -3.43 1.04
CA PRO A 101 -16.99 -2.30 1.84
C PRO A 101 -15.51 -2.38 2.23
N GLN A 102 -15.02 -3.57 2.56
CA GLN A 102 -13.62 -3.77 2.92
C GLN A 102 -12.64 -3.42 1.78
N VAL A 103 -13.01 -3.72 0.53
CA VAL A 103 -12.18 -3.39 -0.64
C VAL A 103 -12.14 -1.88 -0.87
N VAL A 104 -13.26 -1.20 -0.63
CA VAL A 104 -13.36 0.27 -0.72
C VAL A 104 -12.51 0.93 0.37
N ALA A 105 -12.57 0.44 1.61
CA ALA A 105 -11.74 0.93 2.71
C ALA A 105 -10.23 0.73 2.42
N ASP A 106 -9.83 -0.46 1.95
CA ASP A 106 -8.45 -0.77 1.56
C ASP A 106 -7.97 0.16 0.42
N ALA A 107 -8.86 0.46 -0.55
CA ALA A 107 -8.56 1.38 -1.64
C ALA A 107 -8.35 2.81 -1.13
N ALA A 108 -9.21 3.30 -0.25
CA ALA A 108 -9.11 4.62 0.36
C ALA A 108 -7.81 4.75 1.18
N GLU A 109 -7.47 3.73 1.99
CA GLU A 109 -6.21 3.72 2.75
C GLU A 109 -4.97 3.74 1.84
N LYS A 110 -5.00 2.97 0.74
CA LYS A 110 -3.91 2.97 -0.25
C LYS A 110 -3.78 4.30 -0.97
N LEU A 111 -4.90 4.98 -1.26
CA LEU A 111 -4.91 6.31 -1.85
C LEU A 111 -4.36 7.37 -0.90
N ALA A 112 -4.67 7.29 0.39
CA ALA A 112 -4.15 8.19 1.41
C ALA A 112 -2.62 8.13 1.58
N LYS A 113 -2.02 6.97 1.26
CA LYS A 113 -0.56 6.76 1.31
C LYS A 113 0.17 7.17 0.02
N ARG A 114 -0.54 7.61 -1.03
CA ARG A 114 0.10 8.11 -2.25
C ARG A 114 0.77 9.46 -2.01
N ARG A 115 1.74 9.79 -2.85
CA ARG A 115 2.45 11.09 -2.81
C ARG A 115 1.50 12.30 -2.82
N LEU A 116 0.36 12.18 -3.51
CA LEU A 116 -0.73 13.17 -3.51
C LEU A 116 -2.01 12.46 -3.05
N PRO A 117 -2.34 12.51 -1.76
CA PRO A 117 -3.53 11.88 -1.21
C PRO A 117 -4.78 12.70 -1.54
N LEU A 118 -5.46 12.35 -2.63
CA LEU A 118 -6.69 13.02 -3.07
C LEU A 118 -7.92 12.67 -2.22
N VAL A 119 -7.83 11.59 -1.46
CA VAL A 119 -8.84 11.12 -0.52
C VAL A 119 -8.16 10.48 0.70
N TYR A 120 -8.79 10.50 1.85
CA TYR A 120 -8.35 9.76 3.03
C TYR A 120 -9.55 9.08 3.72
N LEU A 121 -9.25 8.03 4.49
CA LEU A 121 -10.23 7.32 5.29
C LEU A 121 -10.22 7.87 6.72
N ASP A 122 -11.33 8.44 7.16
CA ASP A 122 -11.57 8.69 8.59
C ASP A 122 -12.03 7.38 9.25
N GLN A 123 -11.07 6.72 9.93
CA GLN A 123 -11.34 5.43 10.58
C GLN A 123 -12.35 5.52 11.72
N ARG A 124 -12.55 6.71 12.34
CA ARG A 124 -13.49 6.89 13.45
C ARG A 124 -14.93 7.02 12.96
N ALA A 125 -15.10 7.78 11.88
CA ALA A 125 -16.40 7.99 11.28
C ALA A 125 -16.79 6.90 10.26
N HIS A 126 -15.86 6.04 9.84
CA HIS A 126 -15.98 5.13 8.69
C HIS A 126 -16.38 5.86 7.40
N GLU A 127 -15.78 7.04 7.19
CA GLU A 127 -16.05 7.88 6.04
C GLU A 127 -14.81 8.11 5.18
N ILE A 128 -15.03 8.21 3.89
CA ILE A 128 -14.00 8.60 2.93
C ILE A 128 -14.21 10.08 2.62
N VAL A 129 -13.15 10.85 2.78
CA VAL A 129 -13.22 12.31 2.75
C VAL A 129 -12.25 12.88 1.73
N SER A 130 -12.72 13.86 0.96
CA SER A 130 -11.87 14.69 0.13
C SER A 130 -11.21 15.79 0.98
N PRO A 131 -9.87 15.94 0.96
CA PRO A 131 -9.21 17.01 1.72
C PRO A 131 -9.69 18.41 1.40
N LYS A 132 -10.23 18.63 0.19
CA LYS A 132 -10.79 19.91 -0.24
C LYS A 132 -12.16 20.23 0.37
N ALA A 133 -12.90 19.22 0.76
CA ALA A 133 -14.27 19.37 1.22
C ALA A 133 -14.41 19.65 2.72
N VAL A 134 -13.30 19.63 3.46
CA VAL A 134 -13.26 19.83 4.91
C VAL A 134 -12.34 20.99 5.28
N SER A 135 -12.35 21.39 6.55
CA SER A 135 -11.47 22.47 7.00
C SER A 135 -9.99 22.11 6.81
N LEU A 136 -9.15 23.11 6.47
CA LEU A 136 -7.71 22.90 6.30
C LEU A 136 -7.07 22.21 7.52
N LYS A 137 -7.48 22.58 8.74
CA LYS A 137 -6.97 21.97 9.98
C LYS A 137 -7.31 20.50 10.11
N GLU A 138 -8.51 20.11 9.73
CA GLU A 138 -8.95 18.72 9.72
C GLU A 138 -8.16 17.92 8.68
N SER A 139 -8.06 18.44 7.45
CA SER A 139 -7.26 17.84 6.39
C SER A 139 -5.81 17.63 6.80
N LEU A 140 -5.17 18.65 7.38
CA LEU A 140 -3.77 18.58 7.84
C LEU A 140 -3.55 17.46 8.86
N LEU A 141 -4.45 17.33 9.85
CA LEU A 141 -4.34 16.27 10.85
C LEU A 141 -4.40 14.88 10.22
N HIS A 142 -5.37 14.63 9.34
CA HIS A 142 -5.53 13.34 8.69
C HIS A 142 -4.40 13.03 7.71
N LEU A 143 -3.98 14.02 6.91
CA LEU A 143 -2.88 13.85 5.95
C LEU A 143 -1.55 13.54 6.65
N LEU A 144 -1.21 14.28 7.70
CA LEU A 144 0.02 14.07 8.45
C LEU A 144 -0.01 12.77 9.26
N TYR A 145 -1.18 12.37 9.78
CA TYR A 145 -1.32 11.07 10.43
C TYR A 145 -1.08 9.91 9.46
N ALA A 146 -1.58 10.02 8.22
CA ALA A 146 -1.40 8.99 7.20
C ALA A 146 0.02 8.93 6.63
N GLN A 147 0.70 10.08 6.45
CA GLN A 147 1.97 10.17 5.72
C GLN A 147 3.20 10.49 6.55
N ARG A 148 3.05 10.77 7.83
CA ARG A 148 4.14 11.12 8.77
C ARG A 148 4.97 12.35 8.35
N ARG A 149 5.19 12.61 7.06
CA ARG A 149 5.84 13.80 6.49
C ARG A 149 5.16 14.21 5.19
N MET A 150 5.10 15.53 4.94
CA MET A 150 4.61 16.10 3.68
C MET A 150 5.31 17.41 3.37
N THR A 151 5.53 17.69 2.09
CA THR A 151 5.99 19.01 1.65
C THR A 151 4.83 20.00 1.59
N PHE A 152 5.12 21.31 1.73
CA PHE A 152 4.09 22.35 1.57
C PHE A 152 3.44 22.31 0.18
N ASP A 153 4.21 22.02 -0.88
CA ASP A 153 3.70 21.85 -2.24
C ASP A 153 2.67 20.71 -2.34
N GLN A 154 2.96 19.56 -1.68
CA GLN A 154 2.01 18.44 -1.63
C GLN A 154 0.71 18.83 -0.92
N ILE A 155 0.82 19.47 0.24
CA ILE A 155 -0.32 19.93 1.03
C ILE A 155 -1.13 20.96 0.22
N SER A 156 -0.46 21.96 -0.36
CA SER A 156 -1.10 23.00 -1.17
C SER A 156 -1.88 22.43 -2.35
N LYS A 157 -1.31 21.46 -3.08
CA LYS A 157 -1.98 20.78 -4.21
C LYS A 157 -3.21 20.00 -3.80
N VAL A 158 -3.20 19.40 -2.61
CA VAL A 158 -4.27 18.54 -2.13
C VAL A 158 -5.39 19.34 -1.46
N THR A 159 -5.05 20.40 -0.73
CA THR A 159 -6.02 21.23 0.04
C THR A 159 -6.40 22.55 -0.69
N GLU A 160 -5.73 22.89 -1.78
CA GLU A 160 -5.87 24.17 -2.49
C GLU A 160 -5.58 25.41 -1.61
N SER A 161 -4.70 25.25 -0.60
CA SER A 161 -4.35 26.29 0.36
C SER A 161 -2.98 26.87 0.08
N THR A 162 -2.76 28.14 0.46
CA THR A 162 -1.45 28.80 0.34
C THR A 162 -0.49 28.31 1.43
N GLU A 163 0.83 28.48 1.20
CA GLU A 163 1.85 28.11 2.20
C GLU A 163 1.62 28.83 3.52
N GLU A 164 1.26 30.13 3.49
CA GLU A 164 0.97 30.92 4.70
C GLU A 164 -0.19 30.32 5.51
N GLN A 165 -1.29 29.96 4.83
CA GLN A 165 -2.44 29.33 5.47
C GLN A 165 -2.09 27.98 6.10
N ILE A 166 -1.23 27.18 5.44
CA ILE A 166 -0.77 25.90 5.94
C ILE A 166 0.06 26.10 7.21
N VAL A 167 1.03 27.02 7.19
CA VAL A 167 1.89 27.33 8.34
C VAL A 167 1.08 27.83 9.52
N ASP A 168 0.14 28.76 9.31
CA ASP A 168 -0.72 29.31 10.35
C ASP A 168 -1.63 28.24 10.95
N ALA A 169 -2.23 27.39 10.12
CA ALA A 169 -3.06 26.30 10.58
C ALA A 169 -2.26 25.27 11.42
N LEU A 170 -1.03 24.94 11.00
CA LEU A 170 -0.14 24.06 11.74
C LEU A 170 0.33 24.66 13.06
N LYS A 171 0.69 25.95 13.09
CA LYS A 171 1.05 26.68 14.32
C LYS A 171 -0.12 26.69 15.30
N GLU A 172 -1.34 26.89 14.81
CA GLU A 172 -2.53 26.86 15.64
C GLU A 172 -2.85 25.45 16.19
N LEU A 173 -2.76 24.43 15.33
CA LEU A 173 -2.91 23.02 15.75
C LEU A 173 -1.85 22.62 16.81
N SER A 174 -0.63 23.12 16.67
CA SER A 174 0.44 22.91 17.63
C SER A 174 0.12 23.59 18.99
N LYS A 175 -0.36 24.84 18.96
CA LYS A 175 -0.80 25.55 20.17
C LYS A 175 -1.95 24.82 20.89
N GLN A 176 -2.86 24.18 20.12
CA GLN A 176 -3.94 23.38 20.65
C GLN A 176 -3.51 21.98 21.15
N GLY A 177 -2.23 21.62 20.98
CA GLY A 177 -1.68 20.30 21.32
C GLY A 177 -2.18 19.15 20.43
N LYS A 178 -2.88 19.47 19.33
CA LYS A 178 -3.43 18.49 18.36
C LYS A 178 -2.39 18.02 17.34
N PHE A 179 -1.38 18.85 17.06
CA PHE A 179 -0.25 18.50 16.21
C PHE A 179 1.04 18.56 17.03
N ARG A 180 1.83 17.48 16.95
CA ARG A 180 3.19 17.41 17.52
C ARG A 180 4.15 17.04 16.40
N GLY A 181 5.10 17.93 16.13
CA GLY A 181 6.03 17.73 15.04
C GLY A 181 6.91 18.96 14.80
N VAL A 182 7.62 18.96 13.70
CA VAL A 182 8.50 20.05 13.28
C VAL A 182 8.02 20.59 11.93
N ILE A 183 7.93 21.91 11.85
CA ILE A 183 7.65 22.64 10.62
C ILE A 183 9.00 23.22 10.17
N ASP A 184 9.60 22.61 9.15
CA ASP A 184 10.82 23.12 8.54
C ASP A 184 10.47 24.08 7.40
N GLU A 185 10.47 25.36 7.71
CA GLU A 185 10.15 26.42 6.74
C GLU A 185 11.26 26.57 5.67
N ASN A 186 12.51 26.12 5.95
CA ASN A 186 13.61 26.22 4.98
C ASN A 186 13.50 25.15 3.90
N SER A 187 13.28 23.89 4.28
CA SER A 187 13.07 22.77 3.35
C SER A 187 11.62 22.66 2.89
N LYS A 188 10.70 23.47 3.45
CA LYS A 188 9.25 23.45 3.18
C LYS A 188 8.61 22.08 3.42
N VAL A 189 9.02 21.43 4.52
CA VAL A 189 8.55 20.09 4.91
C VAL A 189 7.98 20.10 6.32
N VAL A 190 6.87 19.39 6.51
CA VAL A 190 6.27 19.13 7.82
C VAL A 190 6.57 17.71 8.23
N TYR A 191 7.04 17.51 9.43
CA TYR A 191 7.31 16.21 10.03
C TYR A 191 6.45 16.01 11.27
N THR A 192 5.85 14.83 11.43
CA THR A 192 5.28 14.43 12.71
C THR A 192 6.39 14.14 13.72
N GLN A 193 6.08 14.12 15.02
CA GLN A 193 7.06 13.80 16.07
C GLN A 193 7.68 12.40 15.87
N GLU A 194 6.89 11.44 15.38
CA GLU A 194 7.36 10.11 15.05
C GLU A 194 8.38 10.14 13.90
N ALA A 195 8.10 10.90 12.84
CA ALA A 195 9.04 11.08 11.73
C ALA A 195 10.36 11.73 12.20
N VAL A 196 10.29 12.75 13.05
CA VAL A 196 11.48 13.43 13.60
C VAL A 196 12.38 12.44 14.34
N SER A 197 11.82 11.52 15.11
CA SER A 197 12.60 10.49 15.81
C SER A 197 13.36 9.53 14.89
N GLN A 198 12.92 9.41 13.64
CA GLN A 198 13.50 8.53 12.61
C GLN A 198 14.48 9.25 11.66
N LEU A 199 14.54 10.60 11.69
CA LEU A 199 15.43 11.39 10.83
C LEU A 199 16.91 10.95 10.86
N PRO A 200 17.51 10.59 12.00
CA PRO A 200 18.89 10.13 12.02
C PRO A 200 19.20 8.89 11.18
N LYS A 201 18.16 8.11 10.84
CA LYS A 201 18.25 6.90 10.01
C LYS A 201 17.73 7.13 8.59
N ALA A 202 17.39 8.36 8.23
CA ALA A 202 16.81 8.67 6.94
C ALA A 202 17.90 8.74 5.85
N ILE A 203 17.52 8.32 4.62
CA ILE A 203 18.37 8.46 3.44
C ILE A 203 18.14 9.85 2.85
N THR A 204 19.21 10.65 2.76
CA THR A 204 19.18 12.03 2.25
C THR A 204 19.83 12.19 0.88
N VAL A 205 20.53 11.15 0.41
CA VAL A 205 21.27 11.13 -0.86
C VAL A 205 20.90 9.85 -1.61
N CYS A 206 20.68 9.94 -2.90
CA CYS A 206 20.37 8.77 -3.72
C CYS A 206 21.60 7.82 -3.82
N PRO A 207 21.48 6.54 -3.46
CA PRO A 207 22.58 5.60 -3.50
C PRO A 207 23.05 5.25 -4.93
N ASN A 208 22.28 5.62 -5.95
CA ASN A 208 22.61 5.32 -7.36
C ASN A 208 23.27 6.47 -8.10
N CYS A 209 22.91 7.73 -7.82
CA CYS A 209 23.44 8.89 -8.56
C CYS A 209 23.99 9.99 -7.67
N ASP A 210 24.09 9.77 -6.37
CA ASP A 210 24.55 10.72 -5.34
C ASP A 210 23.79 12.07 -5.33
N GLY A 211 22.65 12.15 -6.02
CA GLY A 211 21.79 13.32 -6.02
C GLY A 211 21.17 13.55 -4.62
N LYS A 212 21.24 14.78 -4.13
CA LYS A 212 20.62 15.16 -2.85
C LYS A 212 19.10 15.16 -3.02
N LEU A 213 18.41 14.44 -2.16
CA LEU A 213 16.95 14.35 -2.18
C LEU A 213 16.31 15.60 -1.56
N ASP A 214 15.18 16.02 -2.13
CA ASP A 214 14.41 17.19 -1.65
C ASP A 214 13.87 16.98 -0.24
N ALA A 215 13.55 15.74 0.10
CA ALA A 215 13.13 15.34 1.44
C ALA A 215 13.80 14.00 1.84
N PRO A 216 14.16 13.81 3.12
CA PRO A 216 14.76 12.57 3.59
C PRO A 216 13.75 11.42 3.54
N ILE A 217 14.18 10.24 3.08
CA ILE A 217 13.37 9.01 3.03
C ILE A 217 13.51 8.31 4.40
N LEU A 218 12.40 8.21 5.12
CA LEU A 218 12.39 7.64 6.46
C LEU A 218 12.45 6.10 6.43
N PRO A 219 12.84 5.45 7.54
CA PRO A 219 12.77 4.00 7.66
C PRO A 219 11.41 3.42 7.31
N GLY A 220 11.42 2.39 6.45
CA GLY A 220 10.21 1.74 5.93
C GLY A 220 9.52 2.46 4.77
N GLU A 221 10.07 3.59 4.30
CA GLU A 221 9.54 4.30 3.12
C GLU A 221 10.27 3.89 1.84
N GLU A 222 9.56 4.06 0.73
CA GLU A 222 10.05 3.86 -0.63
C GLU A 222 9.74 5.10 -1.46
N GLU A 223 10.74 5.64 -2.18
CA GLU A 223 10.56 6.80 -3.05
C GLU A 223 11.43 6.67 -4.31
N THR A 224 10.95 7.24 -5.40
CA THR A 224 11.69 7.27 -6.66
C THR A 224 12.55 8.52 -6.73
N CYS A 225 13.85 8.34 -7.01
CA CYS A 225 14.79 9.46 -7.17
C CYS A 225 14.33 10.39 -8.31
N PRO A 226 14.18 11.70 -8.07
CA PRO A 226 13.74 12.64 -9.10
C PRO A 226 14.79 12.87 -10.20
N TYR A 227 16.06 12.51 -9.94
CA TYR A 227 17.17 12.75 -10.89
C TYR A 227 17.44 11.57 -11.80
N CYS A 228 17.41 10.34 -11.29
CA CYS A 228 17.80 9.16 -12.08
C CYS A 228 16.71 8.08 -12.19
N GLY A 229 15.54 8.29 -11.60
CA GLY A 229 14.44 7.33 -11.63
C GLY A 229 14.64 6.06 -10.80
N HIS A 230 15.77 5.94 -10.06
CA HIS A 230 16.05 4.78 -9.21
C HIS A 230 15.07 4.74 -8.02
N VAL A 231 14.49 3.56 -7.75
CA VAL A 231 13.62 3.34 -6.58
C VAL A 231 14.50 3.11 -5.35
N ILE A 232 14.39 4.00 -4.37
CA ILE A 232 15.14 3.98 -3.12
C ILE A 232 14.23 3.42 -2.05
N VAL A 233 14.65 2.35 -1.38
CA VAL A 233 13.93 1.72 -0.26
C VAL A 233 14.78 1.82 1.00
N ASN A 234 14.28 2.50 2.02
CA ASN A 234 14.95 2.56 3.32
C ASN A 234 14.47 1.40 4.20
N ARG A 235 15.31 0.37 4.34
CA ARG A 235 15.00 -0.88 5.07
C ARG A 235 15.54 -0.92 6.51
N VAL A 236 16.03 0.18 7.03
CA VAL A 236 16.64 0.24 8.39
C VAL A 236 15.57 0.26 9.47
#